data_feb496abe8bfc4564a19c3e048778970
#
_entry.id   feb496abe8bfc4564a19c3e048778970
#
_cell.length_a   1.000
_cell.length_b   1.000
_cell.length_c   1.000
_cell.angle_alpha   90.00
_cell.angle_beta   90.00
_cell.angle_gamma   90.00
#
_symmetry.space_group_name_H-M   'P 1'
#
loop_
_entity.id
_entity.type
_entity.pdbx_description
1 polymer ?
#
loop_
_entity_poly.entity_id
_entity_poly.type
_entity_poly.pdbx_seq_one_letter_code
_entity_poly.pdbx_strand_id
1 'polypeptide(L)'
;MFSKINILSKSAYTALLMLSLYPSKVLSDWDALNMREGVTQVSRDVFELHMLIFYICVAIGAVVFSVMFYSLFRYTKKRNPNPSTFHESTKLEVAWTVVPFLILIAMAVPASKTLTEIYDDEEGEINIQVVGYQWKLSLIHISEPTRPLSI
;
A
#
# COMPACT_ATOMS: atom_id res chain seq x y z
N MET A 1 -6.02 37.56 -37.80
CA MET A 1 -5.06 37.77 -36.68
C MET A 1 -5.39 36.88 -35.47
N PHE A 2 -6.65 36.55 -35.21
CA PHE A 2 -7.10 35.73 -34.07
C PHE A 2 -6.78 34.22 -34.15
N SER A 3 -6.55 33.67 -35.35
CA SER A 3 -6.25 32.23 -35.56
C SER A 3 -4.86 31.81 -35.02
N LYS A 4 -3.86 32.69 -35.11
CA LYS A 4 -2.48 32.40 -34.63
C LYS A 4 -2.37 32.35 -33.10
N ILE A 5 -3.19 33.15 -32.40
CA ILE A 5 -3.17 33.22 -30.93
C ILE A 5 -3.70 31.90 -30.32
N ASN A 6 -4.69 31.29 -31.00
CA ASN A 6 -5.30 30.04 -30.52
C ASN A 6 -4.39 28.81 -30.70
N ILE A 7 -3.49 28.82 -31.69
CA ILE A 7 -2.52 27.74 -31.91
C ILE A 7 -1.36 27.84 -30.91
N LEU A 8 -0.88 29.05 -30.63
CA LEU A 8 0.17 29.31 -29.63
C LEU A 8 -0.31 28.94 -28.22
N SER A 9 -1.57 29.23 -27.89
CA SER A 9 -2.10 28.83 -26.57
C SER A 9 -2.22 27.30 -26.45
N LYS A 10 -2.68 26.61 -27.47
CA LYS A 10 -2.78 25.13 -27.46
C LYS A 10 -1.41 24.46 -27.38
N SER A 11 -0.40 24.96 -28.09
CA SER A 11 0.96 24.42 -27.97
C SER A 11 1.60 24.72 -26.61
N ALA A 12 1.30 25.88 -26.01
CA ALA A 12 1.75 26.19 -24.65
C ALA A 12 1.10 25.28 -23.61
N TYR A 13 -0.19 24.99 -23.72
CA TYR A 13 -0.87 24.04 -22.85
C TYR A 13 -0.35 22.61 -23.00
N THR A 14 -0.08 22.15 -24.23
CA THR A 14 0.52 20.82 -24.45
C THR A 14 1.95 20.74 -23.93
N ALA A 15 2.75 21.79 -24.09
CA ALA A 15 4.09 21.86 -23.54
C ALA A 15 4.07 21.88 -22.01
N LEU A 16 3.15 22.62 -21.40
CA LEU A 16 2.98 22.66 -19.93
C LEU A 16 2.52 21.30 -19.40
N LEU A 17 1.61 20.63 -20.11
CA LEU A 17 1.14 19.29 -19.76
C LEU A 17 2.28 18.26 -19.89
N MET A 18 3.08 18.34 -20.96
CA MET A 18 4.26 17.49 -21.11
C MET A 18 5.33 17.77 -20.07
N LEU A 19 5.51 19.03 -19.64
CA LEU A 19 6.44 19.41 -18.59
C LEU A 19 5.97 18.92 -17.20
N SER A 20 4.66 18.89 -16.95
CA SER A 20 4.09 18.35 -15.71
C SER A 20 4.13 16.82 -15.66
N LEU A 21 4.16 16.16 -16.82
CA LEU A 21 4.33 14.72 -16.97
C LEU A 21 5.80 14.27 -16.99
N TYR A 22 6.74 15.24 -17.07
CA TYR A 22 8.14 14.91 -16.92
C TYR A 22 8.38 14.54 -15.46
N PRO A 23 8.71 13.29 -15.16
CA PRO A 23 9.05 12.93 -13.80
C PRO A 23 10.30 13.70 -13.45
N SER A 24 10.16 14.79 -12.70
CA SER A 24 11.29 15.39 -12.02
C SER A 24 11.91 14.26 -11.20
N LYS A 25 13.23 14.15 -11.17
CA LYS A 25 14.00 13.20 -10.35
C LYS A 25 13.82 13.39 -8.83
N VAL A 26 12.78 14.08 -8.42
CA VAL A 26 12.16 14.09 -7.10
C VAL A 26 11.31 12.82 -6.90
N LEU A 27 11.30 11.90 -7.85
CA LEU A 27 10.78 10.58 -7.60
C LEU A 27 11.64 9.99 -6.49
N SER A 28 11.10 10.02 -5.30
CA SER A 28 11.45 9.14 -4.22
C SER A 28 11.83 7.79 -4.82
N ASP A 29 13.00 7.30 -4.48
CA ASP A 29 13.46 6.00 -4.93
C ASP A 29 12.30 5.02 -4.75
N TRP A 30 12.08 4.11 -5.68
CA TRP A 30 11.01 3.11 -5.57
C TRP A 30 11.03 2.43 -4.19
N ASP A 31 12.21 2.25 -3.61
CA ASP A 31 12.44 1.73 -2.26
C ASP A 31 11.90 2.66 -1.14
N ALA A 32 11.66 3.93 -1.43
CA ALA A 32 11.05 4.84 -0.47
C ALA A 32 9.51 4.80 -0.49
N LEU A 33 8.90 4.26 -1.54
CA LEU A 33 7.46 4.02 -1.63
C LEU A 33 7.03 2.69 -1.02
N ASN A 34 7.96 1.76 -0.90
CA ASN A 34 7.73 0.44 -0.32
C ASN A 34 8.30 0.37 1.10
N MET A 35 7.83 -0.58 1.90
CA MET A 35 8.45 -0.90 3.19
C MET A 35 9.88 -1.39 2.94
N ARG A 36 10.84 -0.93 3.76
CA ARG A 36 12.22 -1.40 3.70
C ARG A 36 12.33 -2.78 4.34
N GLU A 37 13.11 -3.64 3.71
CA GLU A 37 13.46 -4.92 4.29
C GLU A 37 14.25 -4.70 5.58
N GLY A 38 13.83 -5.31 6.67
CA GLY A 38 14.44 -5.13 7.98
C GLY A 38 15.60 -6.08 8.25
N VAL A 39 16.41 -5.74 9.24
CA VAL A 39 17.58 -6.52 9.65
C VAL A 39 17.20 -7.68 10.59
N THR A 40 16.16 -7.51 11.40
CA THR A 40 15.68 -8.52 12.35
C THR A 40 14.78 -9.55 11.69
N GLN A 41 14.68 -10.74 12.28
CA GLN A 41 13.77 -11.81 11.80
C GLN A 41 12.33 -11.28 11.71
N VAL A 42 11.82 -10.73 12.79
CA VAL A 42 10.46 -10.17 12.88
C VAL A 42 10.21 -9.11 11.80
N SER A 43 11.21 -8.26 11.52
CA SER A 43 11.06 -7.23 10.48
C SER A 43 10.98 -7.82 9.07
N ARG A 44 11.65 -8.93 8.81
CA ARG A 44 11.53 -9.66 7.53
C ARG A 44 10.16 -10.31 7.38
N ASP A 45 9.66 -10.94 8.46
CA ASP A 45 8.34 -11.59 8.45
C ASP A 45 7.22 -10.56 8.21
N VAL A 46 7.34 -9.37 8.81
CA VAL A 46 6.44 -8.24 8.56
C VAL A 46 6.54 -7.76 7.10
N PHE A 47 7.75 -7.70 6.55
CA PHE A 47 7.95 -7.32 5.14
C PHE A 47 7.34 -8.35 4.18
N GLU A 48 7.53 -9.63 4.42
CA GLU A 48 6.93 -10.70 3.60
C GLU A 48 5.40 -10.65 3.65
N LEU A 49 4.81 -10.45 4.84
CA LEU A 49 3.38 -10.27 5.00
C LEU A 49 2.86 -9.05 4.24
N HIS A 50 3.58 -7.92 4.32
CA HIS A 50 3.26 -6.71 3.58
C HIS A 50 3.27 -6.97 2.06
N MET A 51 4.30 -7.64 1.55
CA MET A 51 4.41 -7.96 0.12
C MET A 51 3.31 -8.92 -0.35
N LEU A 52 2.94 -9.91 0.47
CA LEU A 52 1.81 -10.80 0.18
C LEU A 52 0.51 -10.00 0.00
N ILE A 53 0.20 -9.13 0.96
CA ILE A 53 -0.99 -8.27 0.92
C ILE A 53 -0.94 -7.35 -0.30
N PHE A 54 0.21 -6.76 -0.58
CA PHE A 54 0.41 -5.89 -1.74
C PHE A 54 0.11 -6.60 -3.06
N TYR A 55 0.63 -7.80 -3.27
CA TYR A 55 0.34 -8.58 -4.48
C TYR A 55 -1.13 -8.95 -4.62
N ILE A 56 -1.80 -9.30 -3.52
CA ILE A 56 -3.25 -9.56 -3.52
C ILE A 56 -4.01 -8.30 -3.94
N CYS A 57 -3.67 -7.14 -3.40
CA CYS A 57 -4.30 -5.86 -3.75
C CYS A 57 -4.06 -5.50 -5.23
N VAL A 58 -2.83 -5.71 -5.74
CA VAL A 58 -2.51 -5.49 -7.15
C VAL A 58 -3.32 -6.42 -8.06
N ALA A 59 -3.45 -7.69 -7.69
CA ALA A 59 -4.25 -8.65 -8.46
C ALA A 59 -5.73 -8.26 -8.51
N ILE A 60 -6.32 -7.88 -7.38
CA ILE A 60 -7.70 -7.38 -7.29
C ILE A 60 -7.84 -6.11 -8.15
N GLY A 61 -6.93 -5.16 -8.00
CA GLY A 61 -6.92 -3.93 -8.79
C GLY A 61 -6.85 -4.21 -10.29
N ALA A 62 -5.95 -5.09 -10.71
CA ALA A 62 -5.80 -5.48 -12.12
C ALA A 62 -7.11 -6.07 -12.69
N VAL A 63 -7.79 -6.94 -11.95
CA VAL A 63 -9.09 -7.50 -12.38
C VAL A 63 -10.15 -6.41 -12.50
N VAL A 64 -10.31 -5.57 -11.46
CA VAL A 64 -11.33 -4.51 -11.44
C VAL A 64 -11.08 -3.50 -12.55
N PHE A 65 -9.85 -3.00 -12.71
CA PHE A 65 -9.53 -2.05 -13.78
C PHE A 65 -9.68 -2.67 -15.16
N SER A 66 -9.32 -3.94 -15.36
CA SER A 66 -9.50 -4.63 -16.63
C SER A 66 -10.98 -4.70 -17.02
N VAL A 67 -11.86 -5.07 -16.10
CA VAL A 67 -13.31 -5.11 -16.33
C VAL A 67 -13.85 -3.72 -16.60
N MET A 68 -13.39 -2.71 -15.85
CA MET A 68 -13.80 -1.32 -16.02
C MET A 68 -13.39 -0.80 -17.42
N PHE A 69 -12.13 -0.95 -17.81
CA PHE A 69 -11.66 -0.51 -19.12
C PHE A 69 -12.35 -1.27 -20.25
N TYR A 70 -12.50 -2.60 -20.12
CA TYR A 70 -13.26 -3.39 -21.08
C TYR A 70 -14.68 -2.84 -21.26
N SER A 71 -15.36 -2.53 -20.16
CA SER A 71 -16.71 -1.98 -20.19
C SER A 71 -16.77 -0.62 -20.87
N LEU A 72 -15.81 0.27 -20.57
CA LEU A 72 -15.72 1.60 -21.21
C LEU A 72 -15.54 1.52 -22.73
N PHE A 73 -14.68 0.61 -23.20
CA PHE A 73 -14.42 0.48 -24.64
C PHE A 73 -15.50 -0.32 -25.36
N ARG A 74 -16.07 -1.33 -24.73
CA ARG A 74 -17.03 -2.26 -25.37
C ARG A 74 -18.44 -1.72 -25.38
N TYR A 75 -18.88 -1.06 -24.30
CA TYR A 75 -20.26 -0.61 -24.12
C TYR A 75 -20.46 0.89 -24.40
N THR A 76 -19.66 1.46 -25.31
CA THR A 76 -19.84 2.83 -25.78
C THR A 76 -21.17 2.97 -26.53
N LYS A 77 -21.87 4.09 -26.38
CA LYS A 77 -23.16 4.39 -27.02
C LYS A 77 -23.18 4.15 -28.56
N LYS A 78 -22.03 4.34 -29.21
CA LYS A 78 -21.90 4.07 -30.68
C LYS A 78 -21.93 2.59 -31.02
N ARG A 79 -21.46 1.71 -30.11
CA ARG A 79 -21.38 0.27 -30.36
C ARG A 79 -22.57 -0.49 -29.78
N ASN A 80 -23.25 0.08 -28.81
CA ASN A 80 -24.38 -0.55 -28.12
C ASN A 80 -25.51 0.47 -27.97
N PRO A 81 -26.30 0.72 -29.04
CA PRO A 81 -27.37 1.71 -29.03
C PRO A 81 -28.54 1.32 -28.10
N ASN A 82 -28.73 0.02 -27.85
CA ASN A 82 -29.77 -0.49 -26.96
C ASN A 82 -29.12 -1.01 -25.66
N PRO A 83 -29.13 -0.23 -24.56
CA PRO A 83 -28.62 -0.71 -23.29
C PRO A 83 -29.49 -1.85 -22.78
N SER A 84 -28.89 -2.83 -22.13
CA SER A 84 -29.66 -3.90 -21.47
C SER A 84 -30.43 -3.33 -20.27
N THR A 85 -31.65 -3.78 -20.06
CA THR A 85 -32.52 -3.41 -18.95
C THR A 85 -32.25 -4.22 -17.69
N PHE A 86 -31.08 -4.84 -17.60
CA PHE A 86 -30.68 -5.64 -16.46
C PHE A 86 -30.34 -4.72 -15.28
N HIS A 87 -31.05 -4.84 -14.18
CA HIS A 87 -30.90 -3.98 -13.01
C HIS A 87 -30.27 -4.68 -11.81
N GLU A 88 -30.50 -5.98 -11.62
CA GLU A 88 -30.06 -6.70 -10.42
C GLU A 88 -29.58 -8.10 -10.77
N SER A 89 -28.55 -8.58 -10.03
CA SER A 89 -28.09 -9.97 -10.08
C SER A 89 -27.62 -10.43 -8.72
N THR A 90 -28.47 -11.12 -8.01
CA THR A 90 -28.16 -11.71 -6.70
C THR A 90 -26.90 -12.60 -6.72
N LYS A 91 -26.65 -13.27 -7.84
CA LYS A 91 -25.43 -14.11 -7.99
C LYS A 91 -24.16 -13.27 -7.97
N LEU A 92 -24.15 -12.11 -8.63
CA LEU A 92 -23.02 -11.19 -8.62
C LEU A 92 -22.85 -10.55 -7.23
N GLU A 93 -23.94 -10.19 -6.58
CA GLU A 93 -23.93 -9.63 -5.23
C GLU A 93 -23.28 -10.59 -4.24
N VAL A 94 -23.72 -11.83 -4.23
CA VAL A 94 -23.10 -12.87 -3.40
C VAL A 94 -21.61 -13.04 -3.75
N ALA A 95 -21.27 -13.07 -5.03
CA ALA A 95 -19.88 -13.26 -5.44
C ALA A 95 -18.96 -12.15 -4.93
N TRP A 96 -19.31 -10.87 -5.13
CA TRP A 96 -18.43 -9.78 -4.68
C TRP A 96 -18.43 -9.55 -3.16
N THR A 97 -19.38 -10.15 -2.43
CA THR A 97 -19.36 -10.17 -0.95
C THR A 97 -18.52 -11.33 -0.42
N VAL A 98 -18.72 -12.53 -0.96
CA VAL A 98 -18.06 -13.74 -0.47
C VAL A 98 -16.57 -13.78 -0.82
N VAL A 99 -16.19 -13.36 -2.04
CA VAL A 99 -14.78 -13.42 -2.47
C VAL A 99 -13.87 -12.54 -1.60
N PRO A 100 -14.14 -11.25 -1.34
CA PRO A 100 -13.32 -10.46 -0.42
C PRO A 100 -13.31 -11.02 1.01
N PHE A 101 -14.43 -11.53 1.48
CA PHE A 101 -14.52 -12.13 2.80
C PHE A 101 -13.60 -13.34 2.96
N LEU A 102 -13.57 -14.23 1.97
CA LEU A 102 -12.64 -15.38 1.96
C LEU A 102 -11.17 -14.93 1.90
N ILE A 103 -10.86 -13.89 1.14
CA ILE A 103 -9.52 -13.30 1.08
C ILE A 103 -9.09 -12.78 2.45
N LEU A 104 -9.99 -12.08 3.16
CA LEU A 104 -9.71 -11.57 4.51
C LEU A 104 -9.43 -12.70 5.50
N ILE A 105 -10.22 -13.79 5.46
CA ILE A 105 -9.97 -14.96 6.31
C ILE A 105 -8.61 -15.59 5.98
N ALA A 106 -8.30 -15.73 4.69
CA ALA A 106 -7.02 -16.30 4.28
C ALA A 106 -5.82 -15.46 4.73
N MET A 107 -5.96 -14.14 4.78
CA MET A 107 -4.92 -13.22 5.28
C MET A 107 -4.84 -13.18 6.81
N ALA A 108 -5.93 -13.45 7.52
CA ALA A 108 -5.96 -13.42 8.97
C ALA A 108 -5.01 -14.45 9.60
N VAL A 109 -4.83 -15.61 8.95
CA VAL A 109 -3.96 -16.70 9.44
C VAL A 109 -2.49 -16.26 9.50
N PRO A 110 -1.85 -15.83 8.38
CA PRO A 110 -0.45 -15.38 8.44
C PRO A 110 -0.28 -14.12 9.30
N ALA A 111 -1.25 -13.19 9.27
CA ALA A 111 -1.19 -12.00 10.10
C ALA A 111 -1.20 -12.31 11.59
N SER A 112 -2.03 -13.26 12.03
CA SER A 112 -2.07 -13.70 13.43
C SER A 112 -0.77 -14.38 13.86
N LYS A 113 -0.17 -15.17 12.98
CA LYS A 113 1.12 -15.82 13.25
C LYS A 113 2.22 -14.78 13.47
N THR A 114 2.39 -13.84 12.54
CA THR A 114 3.39 -12.77 12.68
C THR A 114 3.14 -11.91 13.93
N LEU A 115 1.87 -11.64 14.26
CA LEU A 115 1.53 -10.92 15.48
C LEU A 115 1.97 -11.67 16.73
N THR A 116 1.75 -12.98 16.79
CA THR A 116 2.17 -13.81 17.92
C THR A 116 3.69 -13.81 18.06
N GLU A 117 4.44 -13.90 16.97
CA GLU A 117 5.90 -13.85 16.95
C GLU A 117 6.45 -12.50 17.43
N ILE A 118 5.75 -11.40 17.19
CA ILE A 118 6.13 -10.07 17.71
C ILE A 118 5.97 -9.97 19.24
N TYR A 119 4.97 -10.67 19.79
CA TYR A 119 4.69 -10.69 21.22
C TYR A 119 5.43 -11.78 21.98
N ASP A 120 6.18 -12.62 21.29
CA ASP A 120 7.00 -13.65 21.91
C ASP A 120 8.28 -12.99 22.48
N ASP A 121 8.21 -12.60 23.74
CA ASP A 121 9.32 -12.06 24.51
C ASP A 121 10.19 -13.22 25.01
N GLU A 122 10.95 -13.85 24.13
CA GLU A 122 12.05 -14.72 24.59
C GLU A 122 13.00 -13.90 25.44
N GLU A 123 13.45 -14.47 26.56
CA GLU A 123 14.37 -13.82 27.50
C GLU A 123 15.63 -13.32 26.75
N GLY A 124 15.62 -12.04 26.39
CA GLY A 124 16.75 -11.41 25.71
C GLY A 124 17.93 -11.24 26.67
N GLU A 125 19.14 -11.45 26.20
CA GLU A 125 20.36 -11.20 26.95
C GLU A 125 20.51 -9.75 27.42
N ILE A 126 19.85 -8.81 26.76
CA ILE A 126 19.93 -7.38 26.99
C ILE A 126 18.52 -6.79 27.10
N ASN A 127 18.15 -6.26 28.25
CA ASN A 127 16.92 -5.53 28.46
C ASN A 127 17.14 -4.03 28.30
N ILE A 128 16.43 -3.42 27.37
CA ILE A 128 16.45 -1.97 27.13
C ILE A 128 15.08 -1.40 27.49
N GLN A 129 15.04 -0.55 28.52
CA GLN A 129 13.82 0.14 28.87
C GLN A 129 13.65 1.37 27.97
N VAL A 130 12.55 1.41 27.20
CA VAL A 130 12.20 2.54 26.36
C VAL A 130 11.03 3.28 26.98
N VAL A 131 11.25 4.54 27.35
CA VAL A 131 10.21 5.40 27.90
C VAL A 131 9.86 6.48 26.88
N GLY A 132 8.59 6.48 26.45
CA GLY A 132 8.06 7.47 25.51
C GLY A 132 7.48 8.68 26.27
N TYR A 133 7.97 9.87 25.92
CA TYR A 133 7.35 11.14 26.30
C TYR A 133 6.83 11.85 25.06
N GLN A 134 5.97 12.83 25.23
CA GLN A 134 5.57 13.67 24.11
C GLN A 134 6.81 14.23 23.38
N TRP A 135 7.01 13.80 22.13
CA TRP A 135 8.10 14.20 21.21
C TRP A 135 9.53 13.76 21.61
N LYS A 136 9.68 12.88 22.62
CA LYS A 136 10.99 12.35 23.04
C LYS A 136 10.90 10.86 23.35
N LEU A 137 11.96 10.12 23.01
CA LEU A 137 12.20 8.75 23.46
C LEU A 137 13.41 8.76 24.37
N SER A 138 13.29 8.14 25.56
CA SER A 138 14.41 7.88 26.45
C SER A 138 14.70 6.39 26.44
N LEU A 139 15.94 6.04 26.14
CA LEU A 139 16.45 4.67 26.11
C LEU A 139 17.38 4.51 27.30
N ILE A 140 17.06 3.61 28.22
CA ILE A 140 17.88 3.32 29.38
C ILE A 140 18.33 1.87 29.26
N HIS A 141 19.62 1.68 29.15
CA HIS A 141 20.25 0.37 29.30
C HIS A 141 20.41 0.09 30.78
N ILE A 142 19.71 -0.91 31.31
CA ILE A 142 19.90 -1.38 32.66
C ILE A 142 21.11 -2.33 32.64
N SER A 143 22.32 -1.78 32.68
CA SER A 143 23.48 -2.53 33.17
C SER A 143 23.36 -2.66 34.66
N GLU A 144 23.80 -3.80 35.22
CA GLU A 144 23.80 -4.07 36.65
C GLU A 144 24.17 -2.84 37.49
N PRO A 145 23.53 -2.65 38.68
CA PRO A 145 23.89 -1.55 39.55
C PRO A 145 25.38 -1.65 39.87
N THR A 146 26.13 -0.69 39.38
CA THR A 146 27.54 -0.52 39.76
C THR A 146 27.58 -0.56 41.27
N ARG A 147 28.19 -1.60 41.85
CA ARG A 147 28.47 -1.65 43.30
C ARG A 147 29.09 -0.31 43.67
N PRO A 148 28.56 0.42 44.67
CA PRO A 148 29.24 1.59 45.17
C PRO A 148 30.60 1.13 45.67
N LEU A 149 31.67 1.68 45.10
CA LEU A 149 33.00 1.53 45.59
C LEU A 149 32.98 2.08 47.03
N SER A 150 32.96 1.16 48.01
CA SER A 150 33.20 1.51 49.40
C SER A 150 34.64 2.00 49.50
N ILE A 151 34.80 3.31 49.71
CA ILE A 151 36.02 3.94 50.14
C ILE A 151 36.22 3.65 51.64
#